data_150a799a3d86e216d733c2215d69ec49
#
_entry.id   150a799a3d86e216d733c2215d69ec49
#
_cell.length_a   1.000
_cell.length_b   1.000
_cell.length_c   1.000
_cell.angle_alpha   90.00
_cell.angle_beta   90.00
_cell.angle_gamma   90.00
#
_symmetry.space_group_name_H-M   'P 1'
#
loop_
_entity.id
_entity.type
_entity.pdbx_description
1 polymer ?
#
loop_
_entity_poly.entity_id
_entity_poly.type
_entity_poly.pdbx_seq_one_letter_code
_entity_poly.pdbx_strand_id
1 'polypeptide(L)'
;MDKAAAAYQYCEEVIKKNSATFHRAFSFLPPEKKRAVWAIYAFCRRVDDIVDEGDSPEEEVAAFEKEFAVFLEGGLPHQDVMLWTALRDVFGSFDMDSTPFVEMIEGQKMDLHKLRYYTVDELLHYSYHVASTVGLMLLPVLAPENAGQLRHGAIKLGQAMQITNILRDIGDDLKRDRVYLPAALMEKHGYKEEELQSGQLNAAFFGLFEELAKIAEQYYEEALETIHLYPPSSRTPVKGAAVLYRAILNKIRKNGYNSFGARNYVTKEEKARLLATI
;
A
#
# COMPACT_ATOMS: atom_id res chain seq x y z
N MET A 1 -28.87 -14.18 -6.74
CA MET A 1 -27.38 -14.09 -6.75
C MET A 1 -26.93 -14.31 -5.32
N ASP A 2 -25.92 -15.14 -5.10
CA ASP A 2 -25.33 -15.32 -3.77
C ASP A 2 -24.82 -13.96 -3.28
N LYS A 3 -25.20 -13.57 -2.04
CA LYS A 3 -24.79 -12.26 -1.47
C LYS A 3 -23.28 -12.11 -1.41
N ALA A 4 -22.57 -13.19 -1.10
CA ALA A 4 -21.10 -13.19 -1.09
C ALA A 4 -20.52 -12.96 -2.50
N ALA A 5 -21.08 -13.53 -3.53
CA ALA A 5 -20.62 -13.32 -4.91
C ALA A 5 -20.75 -11.86 -5.34
N ALA A 6 -21.88 -11.19 -5.02
CA ALA A 6 -22.06 -9.76 -5.31
C ALA A 6 -21.08 -8.88 -4.50
N ALA A 7 -20.83 -9.22 -3.24
CA ALA A 7 -19.88 -8.54 -2.38
C ALA A 7 -18.44 -8.61 -2.93
N TYR A 8 -18.01 -9.78 -3.39
CA TYR A 8 -16.69 -9.93 -4.00
C TYR A 8 -16.57 -9.25 -5.36
N GLN A 9 -17.65 -9.20 -6.15
CA GLN A 9 -17.65 -8.43 -7.39
C GLN A 9 -17.43 -6.94 -7.12
N TYR A 10 -18.11 -6.38 -6.12
CA TYR A 10 -17.88 -5.01 -5.66
C TYR A 10 -16.39 -4.79 -5.29
N CYS A 11 -15.80 -5.66 -4.47
CA CYS A 11 -14.39 -5.55 -4.07
C CYS A 11 -13.44 -5.67 -5.28
N GLU A 12 -13.76 -6.52 -6.27
CA GLU A 12 -12.97 -6.61 -7.50
C GLU A 12 -13.02 -5.31 -8.32
N GLU A 13 -14.17 -4.65 -8.41
CA GLU A 13 -14.30 -3.38 -9.11
C GLU A 13 -13.48 -2.28 -8.41
N VAL A 14 -13.48 -2.25 -7.08
CA VAL A 14 -12.66 -1.31 -6.29
C VAL A 14 -11.17 -1.47 -6.61
N ILE A 15 -10.62 -2.68 -6.54
CA ILE A 15 -9.19 -2.89 -6.82
C ILE A 15 -8.83 -2.65 -8.29
N LYS A 16 -9.70 -3.00 -9.24
CA LYS A 16 -9.50 -2.73 -10.68
C LYS A 16 -9.39 -1.24 -10.97
N LYS A 17 -10.27 -0.45 -10.37
CA LYS A 17 -10.32 1.01 -10.54
C LYS A 17 -9.08 1.68 -9.96
N ASN A 18 -8.66 1.27 -8.77
CA ASN A 18 -7.66 2.01 -7.98
C ASN A 18 -6.24 1.47 -8.09
N SER A 19 -6.05 0.17 -8.36
CA SER A 19 -4.71 -0.44 -8.49
C SER A 19 -4.61 -1.54 -9.54
N ALA A 20 -4.49 -1.14 -10.80
CA ALA A 20 -4.30 -2.08 -11.92
C ALA A 20 -3.04 -2.95 -11.76
N THR A 21 -1.99 -2.46 -11.07
CA THR A 21 -0.77 -3.23 -10.79
C THR A 21 -1.03 -4.33 -9.78
N PHE A 22 -1.67 -3.98 -8.67
CA PHE A 22 -2.00 -4.93 -7.60
C PHE A 22 -3.02 -5.97 -8.09
N HIS A 23 -4.10 -5.53 -8.76
CA HIS A 23 -5.07 -6.42 -9.38
C HIS A 23 -4.40 -7.41 -10.33
N ARG A 24 -3.48 -6.95 -11.20
CA ARG A 24 -2.76 -7.82 -12.15
C ARG A 24 -1.84 -8.82 -11.45
N ALA A 25 -1.07 -8.39 -10.45
CA ALA A 25 -0.16 -9.27 -9.72
C ALA A 25 -0.90 -10.43 -9.04
N PHE A 26 -2.03 -10.13 -8.39
CA PHE A 26 -2.81 -11.13 -7.65
C PHE A 26 -3.89 -11.85 -8.48
N SER A 27 -4.03 -11.54 -9.77
CA SER A 27 -4.99 -12.22 -10.65
C SER A 27 -4.71 -13.71 -10.83
N PHE A 28 -3.47 -14.14 -10.61
CA PHE A 28 -3.02 -15.52 -10.74
C PHE A 28 -3.24 -16.37 -9.48
N LEU A 29 -3.72 -15.79 -8.39
CA LEU A 29 -4.08 -16.54 -7.18
C LEU A 29 -5.27 -17.47 -7.42
N PRO A 30 -5.35 -18.59 -6.65
CA PRO A 30 -6.57 -19.37 -6.56
C PRO A 30 -7.79 -18.49 -6.24
N PRO A 31 -9.00 -18.84 -6.72
CA PRO A 31 -10.18 -17.97 -6.61
C PRO A 31 -10.48 -17.49 -5.19
N GLU A 32 -10.37 -18.36 -4.20
CA GLU A 32 -10.61 -18.04 -2.79
C GLU A 32 -9.63 -16.99 -2.26
N LYS A 33 -8.32 -17.21 -2.43
CA LYS A 33 -7.27 -16.27 -2.02
C LYS A 33 -7.40 -14.93 -2.75
N LYS A 34 -7.71 -14.98 -4.04
CA LYS A 34 -7.90 -13.79 -4.87
C LYS A 34 -9.05 -12.92 -4.37
N ARG A 35 -10.18 -13.53 -4.01
CA ARG A 35 -11.34 -12.83 -3.44
C ARG A 35 -11.00 -12.19 -2.10
N ALA A 36 -10.27 -12.91 -1.23
CA ALA A 36 -9.82 -12.36 0.04
C ALA A 36 -8.89 -11.15 -0.14
N VAL A 37 -7.95 -11.19 -1.09
CA VAL A 37 -7.12 -10.03 -1.45
C VAL A 37 -7.95 -8.83 -1.90
N TRP A 38 -9.01 -9.05 -2.70
CA TRP A 38 -9.90 -7.97 -3.14
C TRP A 38 -10.66 -7.33 -1.97
N ALA A 39 -11.16 -8.15 -1.04
CA ALA A 39 -11.89 -7.66 0.13
C ALA A 39 -10.96 -6.85 1.07
N ILE A 40 -9.76 -7.35 1.35
CA ILE A 40 -8.76 -6.64 2.16
C ILE A 40 -8.35 -5.32 1.48
N TYR A 41 -8.12 -5.35 0.17
CA TYR A 41 -7.82 -4.13 -0.59
C TYR A 41 -8.97 -3.11 -0.52
N ALA A 42 -10.21 -3.57 -0.67
CA ALA A 42 -11.38 -2.69 -0.61
C ALA A 42 -11.53 -2.04 0.78
N PHE A 43 -11.21 -2.76 1.86
CA PHE A 43 -11.15 -2.19 3.21
C PHE A 43 -10.10 -1.06 3.30
N CYS A 44 -8.86 -1.34 2.90
CA CYS A 44 -7.78 -0.35 2.95
C CYS A 44 -8.14 0.89 2.10
N ARG A 45 -8.66 0.68 0.89
CA ARG A 45 -9.06 1.78 0.00
C ARG A 45 -10.23 2.59 0.57
N ARG A 46 -11.17 1.95 1.27
CA ARG A 46 -12.30 2.68 1.89
C ARG A 46 -11.83 3.64 2.97
N VAL A 47 -10.88 3.23 3.82
CA VAL A 47 -10.31 4.12 4.85
C VAL A 47 -9.50 5.26 4.20
N ASP A 48 -8.72 4.94 3.18
CA ASP A 48 -7.95 5.91 2.39
C ASP A 48 -8.88 6.97 1.75
N ASP A 49 -9.98 6.52 1.09
CA ASP A 49 -10.97 7.42 0.48
C ASP A 49 -11.64 8.33 1.52
N ILE A 50 -11.93 7.84 2.73
CA ILE A 50 -12.50 8.66 3.81
C ILE A 50 -11.56 9.81 4.18
N VAL A 51 -10.27 9.52 4.34
CA VAL A 51 -9.28 10.51 4.76
C VAL A 51 -8.95 11.51 3.63
N ASP A 52 -8.92 11.03 2.39
CA ASP A 52 -8.49 11.82 1.24
C ASP A 52 -9.61 12.61 0.58
N GLU A 53 -10.85 12.11 0.60
CA GLU A 53 -11.98 12.59 -0.21
C GLU A 53 -13.25 12.84 0.62
N GLY A 54 -13.26 12.53 1.94
CA GLY A 54 -14.43 12.71 2.80
C GLY A 54 -14.75 14.18 3.04
N ASP A 55 -16.05 14.50 3.17
CA ASP A 55 -16.51 15.85 3.51
C ASP A 55 -16.20 16.23 4.97
N SER A 56 -16.19 15.24 5.87
CA SER A 56 -15.88 15.36 7.32
C SER A 56 -14.99 14.20 7.76
N PRO A 57 -13.72 14.14 7.30
CA PRO A 57 -12.90 12.91 7.40
C PRO A 57 -12.68 12.41 8.83
N GLU A 58 -12.56 13.30 9.84
CA GLU A 58 -12.42 12.90 11.24
C GLU A 58 -13.68 12.18 11.75
N GLU A 59 -14.88 12.71 11.43
CA GLU A 59 -16.15 12.11 11.85
C GLU A 59 -16.41 10.80 11.09
N GLU A 60 -16.10 10.79 9.80
CA GLU A 60 -16.30 9.62 8.95
C GLU A 60 -15.37 8.46 9.34
N VAL A 61 -14.08 8.74 9.64
CA VAL A 61 -13.15 7.73 10.16
C VAL A 61 -13.62 7.20 11.51
N ALA A 62 -14.07 8.07 12.42
CA ALA A 62 -14.60 7.64 13.72
C ALA A 62 -15.88 6.80 13.57
N ALA A 63 -16.72 7.07 12.57
CA ALA A 63 -17.87 6.25 12.24
C ALA A 63 -17.44 4.88 11.69
N PHE A 64 -16.45 4.85 10.80
CA PHE A 64 -15.90 3.62 10.24
C PHE A 64 -15.24 2.73 11.32
N GLU A 65 -14.53 3.30 12.28
CA GLU A 65 -13.99 2.57 13.45
C GLU A 65 -15.11 1.89 14.26
N LYS A 66 -16.23 2.59 14.49
CA LYS A 66 -17.39 2.00 15.17
C LYS A 66 -18.01 0.86 14.36
N GLU A 67 -18.10 1.00 13.04
CA GLU A 67 -18.55 -0.07 12.15
C GLU A 67 -17.62 -1.29 12.22
N PHE A 68 -16.31 -1.07 12.24
CA PHE A 68 -15.35 -2.14 12.36
C PHE A 68 -15.46 -2.85 13.73
N ALA A 69 -15.70 -2.11 14.82
CA ALA A 69 -15.97 -2.70 16.14
C ALA A 69 -17.23 -3.59 16.11
N VAL A 70 -18.35 -3.11 15.54
CA VAL A 70 -19.57 -3.91 15.35
C VAL A 70 -19.29 -5.16 14.51
N PHE A 71 -18.47 -5.03 13.46
CA PHE A 71 -18.04 -6.17 12.66
C PHE A 71 -17.27 -7.20 13.48
N LEU A 72 -16.32 -6.79 14.32
CA LEU A 72 -15.52 -7.69 15.17
C LEU A 72 -16.37 -8.41 16.22
N GLU A 73 -17.43 -7.77 16.72
CA GLU A 73 -18.41 -8.37 17.65
C GLU A 73 -19.38 -9.35 16.96
N GLY A 74 -19.25 -9.56 15.65
CA GLY A 74 -20.09 -10.48 14.88
C GLY A 74 -21.30 -9.84 14.23
N GLY A 75 -21.52 -8.53 14.42
CA GLY A 75 -22.56 -7.75 13.73
C GLY A 75 -22.23 -7.49 12.27
N LEU A 76 -23.21 -7.08 11.47
CA LEU A 76 -23.01 -6.58 10.11
C LEU A 76 -23.34 -5.09 10.10
N PRO A 77 -22.34 -4.20 9.89
CA PRO A 77 -22.58 -2.76 9.79
C PRO A 77 -23.58 -2.40 8.66
N HIS A 78 -24.26 -1.28 8.81
CA HIS A 78 -25.29 -0.85 7.89
C HIS A 78 -24.79 -0.09 6.67
N GLN A 79 -23.64 0.60 6.82
CA GLN A 79 -22.97 1.22 5.69
C GLN A 79 -22.03 0.21 5.03
N ASP A 80 -21.60 0.46 3.82
CA ASP A 80 -20.64 -0.39 3.08
C ASP A 80 -20.90 -1.90 3.17
N VAL A 81 -22.20 -2.30 3.17
CA VAL A 81 -22.67 -3.68 3.40
C VAL A 81 -21.94 -4.70 2.53
N MET A 82 -21.60 -4.35 1.28
CA MET A 82 -20.85 -5.24 0.39
C MET A 82 -19.44 -5.51 0.89
N LEU A 83 -18.73 -4.48 1.37
CA LEU A 83 -17.41 -4.61 1.96
C LEU A 83 -17.45 -5.55 3.19
N TRP A 84 -18.35 -5.26 4.14
CA TRP A 84 -18.46 -6.03 5.37
C TRP A 84 -18.91 -7.47 5.13
N THR A 85 -19.78 -7.71 4.13
CA THR A 85 -20.17 -9.06 3.72
C THR A 85 -18.96 -9.85 3.17
N ALA A 86 -18.16 -9.25 2.31
CA ALA A 86 -16.94 -9.90 1.79
C ALA A 86 -15.92 -10.18 2.90
N LEU A 87 -15.67 -9.21 3.78
CA LEU A 87 -14.74 -9.38 4.91
C LEU A 87 -15.24 -10.45 5.90
N ARG A 88 -16.54 -10.56 6.15
CA ARG A 88 -17.11 -11.61 7.02
C ARG A 88 -16.79 -13.00 6.48
N ASP A 89 -16.90 -13.20 5.18
CA ASP A 89 -16.55 -14.47 4.54
C ASP A 89 -15.02 -14.74 4.64
N VAL A 90 -14.18 -13.69 4.48
CA VAL A 90 -12.73 -13.79 4.65
C VAL A 90 -12.36 -14.18 6.10
N PHE A 91 -12.94 -13.49 7.11
CA PHE A 91 -12.70 -13.81 8.51
C PHE A 91 -13.24 -15.18 8.92
N GLY A 92 -14.25 -15.69 8.23
CA GLY A 92 -14.75 -17.05 8.42
C GLY A 92 -13.92 -18.14 7.73
N SER A 93 -13.19 -17.78 6.67
CA SER A 93 -12.42 -18.73 5.85
C SER A 93 -10.93 -18.78 6.21
N PHE A 94 -10.39 -17.72 6.82
CA PHE A 94 -8.97 -17.59 7.20
C PHE A 94 -8.84 -17.17 8.65
N ASP A 95 -7.74 -17.56 9.29
CA ASP A 95 -7.41 -17.16 10.68
C ASP A 95 -6.88 -15.72 10.71
N MET A 96 -7.79 -14.75 10.58
CA MET A 96 -7.46 -13.34 10.45
C MET A 96 -7.18 -12.68 11.80
N ASP A 97 -6.02 -11.99 11.88
CA ASP A 97 -5.70 -11.06 12.96
C ASP A 97 -6.34 -9.69 12.65
N SER A 98 -7.11 -9.15 13.58
CA SER A 98 -7.73 -7.83 13.45
C SER A 98 -6.75 -6.68 13.73
N THR A 99 -5.63 -6.93 14.40
CA THR A 99 -4.66 -5.90 14.79
C THR A 99 -4.15 -5.08 13.58
N PRO A 100 -3.73 -5.68 12.46
CA PRO A 100 -3.28 -4.90 11.31
C PRO A 100 -4.38 -4.02 10.68
N PHE A 101 -5.65 -4.39 10.84
CA PHE A 101 -6.78 -3.56 10.37
C PHE A 101 -6.93 -2.30 11.23
N VAL A 102 -6.83 -2.43 12.55
CA VAL A 102 -6.85 -1.29 13.47
C VAL A 102 -5.64 -0.38 13.21
N GLU A 103 -4.44 -0.95 13.12
CA GLU A 103 -3.21 -0.20 12.84
C GLU A 103 -3.29 0.54 11.49
N MET A 104 -3.94 -0.03 10.47
CA MET A 104 -4.16 0.63 9.17
C MET A 104 -5.07 1.86 9.33
N ILE A 105 -6.16 1.76 10.08
CA ILE A 105 -7.05 2.90 10.34
C ILE A 105 -6.27 4.00 11.06
N GLU A 106 -5.49 3.65 12.11
CA GLU A 106 -4.64 4.60 12.80
C GLU A 106 -3.61 5.27 11.87
N GLY A 107 -3.04 4.50 10.94
CA GLY A 107 -2.12 5.03 9.93
C GLY A 107 -2.77 6.07 9.03
N GLN A 108 -3.98 5.82 8.55
CA GLN A 108 -4.72 6.78 7.73
C GLN A 108 -5.09 8.04 8.53
N LYS A 109 -5.42 7.91 9.82
CA LYS A 109 -5.66 9.08 10.70
C LYS A 109 -4.42 9.98 10.86
N MET A 110 -3.21 9.44 10.68
CA MET A 110 -2.00 10.29 10.71
C MET A 110 -2.06 11.38 9.64
N ASP A 111 -2.60 11.11 8.46
CA ASP A 111 -2.71 12.08 7.36
C ASP A 111 -3.71 13.23 7.60
N LEU A 112 -4.53 13.13 8.66
CA LEU A 112 -5.39 14.22 9.11
C LEU A 112 -4.64 15.27 9.94
N HIS A 113 -3.51 14.88 10.57
CA HIS A 113 -2.85 15.73 11.58
C HIS A 113 -1.35 15.94 11.33
N LYS A 114 -0.68 15.01 10.61
CA LYS A 114 0.76 15.04 10.38
C LYS A 114 1.09 15.22 8.90
N LEU A 115 1.31 16.46 8.50
CA LEU A 115 1.59 16.83 7.11
C LEU A 115 3.09 16.84 6.76
N ARG A 116 3.98 16.71 7.75
CA ARG A 116 5.45 16.78 7.60
C ARG A 116 6.13 15.72 8.45
N TYR A 117 7.21 15.16 7.94
CA TYR A 117 8.04 14.15 8.59
C TYR A 117 9.46 14.68 8.74
N TYR A 118 10.06 14.51 9.92
CA TYR A 118 11.41 15.03 10.16
C TYR A 118 12.49 13.98 9.88
N THR A 119 12.30 12.74 10.35
CA THR A 119 13.28 11.67 10.19
C THR A 119 12.81 10.55 9.26
N VAL A 120 13.76 9.73 8.79
CA VAL A 120 13.45 8.49 8.06
C VAL A 120 12.67 7.52 8.97
N ASP A 121 12.99 7.45 10.26
CA ASP A 121 12.28 6.56 11.20
C ASP A 121 10.80 6.95 11.35
N GLU A 122 10.49 8.24 11.37
CA GLU A 122 9.10 8.71 11.35
C GLU A 122 8.38 8.32 10.06
N LEU A 123 9.06 8.43 8.92
CA LEU A 123 8.53 8.00 7.63
C LEU A 123 8.30 6.49 7.59
N LEU A 124 9.23 5.70 8.14
CA LEU A 124 9.11 4.24 8.22
C LEU A 124 7.98 3.81 9.17
N HIS A 125 7.78 4.53 10.27
CA HIS A 125 6.67 4.31 11.18
C HIS A 125 5.32 4.54 10.47
N TYR A 126 5.17 5.64 9.76
CA TYR A 126 4.01 5.91 8.91
C TYR A 126 3.82 4.81 7.86
N SER A 127 4.89 4.49 7.12
CA SER A 127 4.86 3.47 6.06
C SER A 127 4.46 2.08 6.58
N TYR A 128 4.83 1.76 7.84
CA TYR A 128 4.36 0.55 8.51
C TYR A 128 2.84 0.55 8.61
N HIS A 129 2.26 1.62 9.15
CA HIS A 129 0.82 1.69 9.42
C HIS A 129 -0.03 1.67 8.14
N VAL A 130 0.38 2.39 7.08
CA VAL A 130 -0.44 2.51 5.85
C VAL A 130 -0.14 1.45 4.79
N ALA A 131 0.97 0.67 4.92
CA ALA A 131 1.35 -0.29 3.88
C ALA A 131 1.83 -1.63 4.41
N SER A 132 2.64 -1.69 5.48
CA SER A 132 3.06 -3.00 6.04
C SER A 132 1.89 -3.76 6.64
N THR A 133 0.95 -3.09 7.26
CA THR A 133 -0.30 -3.66 7.79
C THR A 133 -1.09 -4.39 6.70
N VAL A 134 -1.12 -3.87 5.46
CA VAL A 134 -1.73 -4.56 4.31
C VAL A 134 -1.04 -5.91 4.05
N GLY A 135 0.30 -5.92 4.07
CA GLY A 135 1.08 -7.16 3.96
C GLY A 135 0.72 -8.16 5.07
N LEU A 136 0.59 -7.67 6.32
CA LEU A 136 0.23 -8.48 7.48
C LEU A 136 -1.19 -9.05 7.40
N MET A 137 -2.17 -8.27 6.93
CA MET A 137 -3.53 -8.75 6.66
C MET A 137 -3.55 -9.86 5.59
N LEU A 138 -2.63 -9.81 4.63
CA LEU A 138 -2.57 -10.78 3.55
C LEU A 138 -1.85 -12.07 3.92
N LEU A 139 -1.00 -12.09 4.95
CA LEU A 139 -0.23 -13.29 5.34
C LEU A 139 -1.09 -14.51 5.66
N PRO A 140 -2.17 -14.43 6.47
CA PRO A 140 -3.05 -15.58 6.75
C PRO A 140 -3.69 -16.16 5.48
N VAL A 141 -3.91 -15.33 4.48
CA VAL A 141 -4.49 -15.74 3.19
C VAL A 141 -3.43 -16.35 2.28
N LEU A 142 -2.28 -15.71 2.17
CA LEU A 142 -1.25 -16.08 1.20
C LEU A 142 -0.38 -17.24 1.66
N ALA A 143 -0.04 -17.29 2.95
CA ALA A 143 0.90 -18.27 3.53
C ALA A 143 0.58 -18.59 5.00
N PRO A 144 -0.60 -19.18 5.30
CA PRO A 144 -1.06 -19.39 6.69
C PRO A 144 -0.04 -20.17 7.54
N GLU A 145 0.60 -21.20 6.98
CA GLU A 145 1.54 -22.05 7.71
C GLU A 145 2.85 -21.35 8.07
N ASN A 146 3.25 -20.33 7.31
CA ASN A 146 4.52 -19.62 7.46
C ASN A 146 4.35 -18.15 7.81
N ALA A 147 3.15 -17.70 8.19
CA ALA A 147 2.83 -16.29 8.44
C ALA A 147 3.80 -15.63 9.44
N GLY A 148 4.14 -16.33 10.53
CA GLY A 148 5.09 -15.83 11.53
C GLY A 148 6.50 -15.61 10.97
N GLN A 149 7.02 -16.53 10.17
CA GLN A 149 8.35 -16.43 9.57
C GLN A 149 8.41 -15.36 8.47
N LEU A 150 7.30 -15.14 7.78
CA LEU A 150 7.17 -14.16 6.71
C LEU A 150 6.86 -12.73 7.20
N ARG A 151 6.52 -12.57 8.47
CA ARG A 151 6.09 -11.27 9.04
C ARG A 151 7.09 -10.15 8.77
N HIS A 152 8.39 -10.39 9.02
CA HIS A 152 9.43 -9.39 8.77
C HIS A 152 9.50 -8.99 7.29
N GLY A 153 9.53 -9.97 6.38
CA GLY A 153 9.55 -9.71 4.94
C GLY A 153 8.31 -8.96 4.45
N ALA A 154 7.12 -9.27 4.99
CA ALA A 154 5.88 -8.56 4.65
C ALA A 154 5.92 -7.09 5.11
N ILE A 155 6.47 -6.81 6.30
CA ILE A 155 6.68 -5.44 6.79
C ILE A 155 7.62 -4.67 5.86
N LYS A 156 8.78 -5.27 5.53
CA LYS A 156 9.77 -4.64 4.63
C LYS A 156 9.20 -4.38 3.24
N LEU A 157 8.42 -5.32 2.70
CA LEU A 157 7.77 -5.13 1.41
C LEU A 157 6.78 -3.96 1.43
N GLY A 158 5.97 -3.85 2.48
CA GLY A 158 5.05 -2.72 2.64
C GLY A 158 5.78 -1.38 2.72
N GLN A 159 6.81 -1.27 3.58
CA GLN A 159 7.63 -0.07 3.69
C GLN A 159 8.30 0.31 2.34
N ALA A 160 8.85 -0.67 1.61
CA ALA A 160 9.46 -0.44 0.29
C ALA A 160 8.44 0.09 -0.72
N MET A 161 7.24 -0.50 -0.75
CA MET A 161 6.15 -0.06 -1.63
C MET A 161 5.69 1.36 -1.27
N GLN A 162 5.59 1.69 0.02
CA GLN A 162 5.16 3.02 0.44
C GLN A 162 6.20 4.10 0.12
N ILE A 163 7.48 3.85 0.37
CA ILE A 163 8.55 4.76 -0.06
C ILE A 163 8.51 4.96 -1.58
N THR A 164 8.26 3.90 -2.34
CA THR A 164 8.11 3.98 -3.80
C THR A 164 6.91 4.85 -4.20
N ASN A 165 5.76 4.74 -3.51
CA ASN A 165 4.60 5.59 -3.72
C ASN A 165 4.94 7.06 -3.42
N ILE A 166 5.53 7.34 -2.28
CA ILE A 166 5.95 8.69 -1.87
C ILE A 166 6.88 9.32 -2.92
N LEU A 167 7.89 8.59 -3.37
CA LEU A 167 8.81 9.07 -4.40
C LEU A 167 8.14 9.26 -5.78
N ARG A 168 7.06 8.55 -6.06
CA ARG A 168 6.30 8.66 -7.30
C ARG A 168 5.33 9.83 -7.31
N ASP A 169 4.71 10.10 -6.16
CA ASP A 169 3.51 10.93 -6.08
C ASP A 169 3.77 12.31 -5.43
N ILE A 170 5.05 12.75 -5.29
CA ILE A 170 5.46 14.01 -4.64
C ILE A 170 4.59 15.21 -5.08
N GLY A 171 4.38 15.37 -6.39
CA GLY A 171 3.58 16.48 -6.90
C GLY A 171 2.08 16.38 -6.56
N ASP A 172 1.54 15.19 -6.40
CA ASP A 172 0.15 15.00 -6.00
C ASP A 172 -0.03 15.19 -4.48
N ASP A 173 0.95 14.76 -3.68
CA ASP A 173 0.98 14.95 -2.23
C ASP A 173 1.09 16.45 -1.87
N LEU A 174 1.90 17.22 -2.59
CA LEU A 174 2.03 18.66 -2.41
C LEU A 174 0.71 19.41 -2.65
N LYS A 175 -0.14 18.96 -3.55
CA LYS A 175 -1.47 19.57 -3.78
C LYS A 175 -2.40 19.44 -2.57
N ARG A 176 -2.11 18.46 -1.69
CA ARG A 176 -2.80 18.21 -0.42
C ARG A 176 -2.04 18.77 0.78
N ASP A 177 -1.04 19.62 0.55
CA ASP A 177 -0.11 20.14 1.57
C ASP A 177 0.63 19.03 2.35
N ARG A 178 0.80 17.85 1.79
CA ARG A 178 1.53 16.73 2.40
C ARG A 178 2.96 16.67 1.88
N VAL A 179 3.94 16.57 2.78
CA VAL A 179 5.35 16.35 2.47
C VAL A 179 5.87 15.17 3.28
N TYR A 180 5.98 14.03 2.63
CA TYR A 180 6.51 12.80 3.24
C TYR A 180 8.04 12.71 3.18
N LEU A 181 8.70 13.56 2.39
CA LEU A 181 10.15 13.61 2.33
C LEU A 181 10.72 14.07 3.67
N PRO A 182 11.61 13.29 4.35
CA PRO A 182 12.11 13.66 5.66
C PRO A 182 12.91 14.95 5.63
N ALA A 183 12.55 15.92 6.48
CA ALA A 183 13.21 17.23 6.53
C ALA A 183 14.70 17.10 6.79
N ALA A 184 15.13 16.19 7.67
CA ALA A 184 16.55 15.93 7.94
C ALA A 184 17.32 15.44 6.70
N LEU A 185 16.68 14.69 5.79
CA LEU A 185 17.30 14.33 4.51
C LEU A 185 17.34 15.49 3.54
N MET A 186 16.29 16.31 3.50
CA MET A 186 16.28 17.54 2.71
C MET A 186 17.43 18.46 3.13
N GLU A 187 17.60 18.70 4.44
CA GLU A 187 18.69 19.48 5.01
C GLU A 187 20.07 18.88 4.65
N LYS A 188 20.23 17.56 4.82
CA LYS A 188 21.49 16.83 4.50
C LYS A 188 21.91 17.03 3.05
N HIS A 189 20.98 17.04 2.12
CA HIS A 189 21.26 17.22 0.69
C HIS A 189 21.24 18.68 0.25
N GLY A 190 20.87 19.61 1.15
CA GLY A 190 20.74 21.02 0.84
C GLY A 190 19.55 21.34 -0.07
N TYR A 191 18.51 20.50 -0.06
CA TYR A 191 17.28 20.70 -0.81
C TYR A 191 16.26 21.43 0.05
N LYS A 192 15.82 22.61 -0.38
CA LYS A 192 14.96 23.49 0.41
C LYS A 192 13.49 23.26 0.12
N GLU A 193 12.62 23.62 1.08
CA GLU A 193 11.18 23.48 0.90
C GLU A 193 10.64 24.35 -0.27
N GLU A 194 11.23 25.53 -0.49
CA GLU A 194 10.87 26.38 -1.64
C GLU A 194 11.20 25.70 -2.99
N GLU A 195 12.30 24.94 -3.05
CA GLU A 195 12.68 24.18 -4.24
C GLU A 195 11.72 23.00 -4.46
N LEU A 196 11.29 22.34 -3.38
CA LEU A 196 10.28 21.29 -3.41
C LEU A 196 8.93 21.85 -3.90
N GLN A 197 8.46 22.96 -3.33
CA GLN A 197 7.20 23.60 -3.72
C GLN A 197 7.19 24.07 -5.18
N SER A 198 8.35 24.49 -5.69
CA SER A 198 8.49 24.89 -7.10
C SER A 198 8.77 23.72 -8.05
N GLY A 199 8.91 22.49 -7.53
CA GLY A 199 9.21 21.30 -8.31
C GLY A 199 10.60 21.31 -8.95
N GLN A 200 11.58 21.93 -8.28
CA GLN A 200 12.92 22.11 -8.83
C GLN A 200 13.70 20.78 -8.84
N LEU A 201 14.07 20.33 -10.03
CA LEU A 201 14.89 19.14 -10.25
C LEU A 201 16.37 19.55 -10.34
N ASN A 202 17.15 19.28 -9.29
CA ASN A 202 18.56 19.59 -9.19
C ASN A 202 19.35 18.47 -8.53
N ALA A 203 20.66 18.62 -8.39
CA ALA A 203 21.53 17.62 -7.81
C ALA A 203 21.16 17.28 -6.34
N ALA A 204 20.66 18.25 -5.56
CA ALA A 204 20.20 18.06 -4.19
C ALA A 204 18.98 17.13 -4.15
N PHE A 205 17.99 17.38 -5.01
CA PHE A 205 16.82 16.52 -5.15
C PHE A 205 17.19 15.10 -5.60
N PHE A 206 18.09 14.97 -6.57
CA PHE A 206 18.53 13.64 -7.03
C PHE A 206 19.24 12.86 -5.93
N GLY A 207 20.09 13.51 -5.12
CA GLY A 207 20.73 12.87 -3.97
C GLY A 207 19.73 12.40 -2.91
N LEU A 208 18.76 13.25 -2.56
CA LEU A 208 17.68 12.94 -1.66
C LEU A 208 16.84 11.75 -2.17
N PHE A 209 16.43 11.78 -3.43
CA PHE A 209 15.67 10.72 -4.07
C PHE A 209 16.43 9.38 -4.00
N GLU A 210 17.72 9.37 -4.40
CA GLU A 210 18.51 8.14 -4.44
C GLU A 210 18.76 7.55 -3.04
N GLU A 211 18.87 8.37 -2.01
CA GLU A 211 19.01 7.89 -0.63
C GLU A 211 17.73 7.15 -0.17
N LEU A 212 16.54 7.73 -0.40
CA LEU A 212 15.28 7.06 -0.10
C LEU A 212 15.02 5.84 -1.00
N ALA A 213 15.33 5.95 -2.29
CA ALA A 213 15.17 4.84 -3.23
C ALA A 213 16.07 3.66 -2.85
N LYS A 214 17.29 3.90 -2.37
CA LYS A 214 18.19 2.85 -1.88
C LYS A 214 17.62 2.12 -0.66
N ILE A 215 16.98 2.84 0.27
CA ILE A 215 16.28 2.22 1.41
C ILE A 215 15.17 1.30 0.91
N ALA A 216 14.34 1.78 -0.03
CA ALA A 216 13.28 0.97 -0.62
C ALA A 216 13.83 -0.27 -1.35
N GLU A 217 14.90 -0.12 -2.14
CA GLU A 217 15.53 -1.22 -2.87
C GLU A 217 16.10 -2.28 -1.93
N GLN A 218 16.76 -1.88 -0.84
CA GLN A 218 17.22 -2.79 0.20
C GLN A 218 16.05 -3.55 0.83
N TYR A 219 14.95 -2.88 1.15
CA TYR A 219 13.77 -3.52 1.74
C TYR A 219 13.06 -4.48 0.77
N TYR A 220 13.06 -4.19 -0.54
CA TYR A 220 12.63 -5.18 -1.54
C TYR A 220 13.51 -6.43 -1.52
N GLU A 221 14.81 -6.28 -1.38
CA GLU A 221 15.77 -7.40 -1.30
C GLU A 221 15.53 -8.24 -0.05
N GLU A 222 15.47 -7.60 1.14
CA GLU A 222 15.17 -8.27 2.42
C GLU A 222 13.83 -9.02 2.37
N ALA A 223 12.79 -8.44 1.77
CA ALA A 223 11.49 -9.08 1.62
C ALA A 223 11.54 -10.33 0.72
N LEU A 224 12.38 -10.30 -0.30
CA LEU A 224 12.52 -11.41 -1.25
C LEU A 224 13.41 -12.55 -0.75
N GLU A 225 14.22 -12.36 0.29
CA GLU A 225 15.02 -13.44 0.90
C GLU A 225 14.13 -14.61 1.40
N THR A 226 12.97 -14.28 1.95
CA THR A 226 12.02 -15.28 2.48
C THR A 226 10.95 -15.70 1.49
N ILE A 227 11.04 -15.27 0.22
CA ILE A 227 10.00 -15.54 -0.80
C ILE A 227 9.75 -17.06 -1.00
N HIS A 228 10.75 -17.88 -0.76
CA HIS A 228 10.68 -19.33 -0.88
C HIS A 228 9.73 -19.99 0.15
N LEU A 229 9.43 -19.29 1.27
CA LEU A 229 8.50 -19.76 2.30
C LEU A 229 7.03 -19.56 1.91
N TYR A 230 6.73 -18.73 0.90
CA TYR A 230 5.39 -18.67 0.34
C TYR A 230 5.05 -19.95 -0.44
N PRO A 231 3.82 -20.48 -0.31
CA PRO A 231 3.35 -21.56 -1.16
C PRO A 231 3.50 -21.22 -2.65
N PRO A 232 3.74 -22.19 -3.55
CA PRO A 232 3.90 -21.93 -4.98
C PRO A 232 2.79 -21.07 -5.59
N SER A 233 1.53 -21.27 -5.18
CA SER A 233 0.38 -20.51 -5.65
C SER A 233 0.40 -19.02 -5.26
N SER A 234 1.08 -18.65 -4.18
CA SER A 234 1.19 -17.27 -3.68
C SER A 234 2.54 -16.63 -3.97
N ARG A 235 3.59 -17.44 -4.14
CA ARG A 235 4.98 -16.97 -4.35
C ARG A 235 5.12 -16.08 -5.57
N THR A 236 4.66 -16.54 -6.74
CA THR A 236 4.75 -15.77 -7.99
C THR A 236 3.95 -14.45 -7.92
N PRO A 237 2.69 -14.41 -7.44
CA PRO A 237 1.98 -13.17 -7.20
C PRO A 237 2.70 -12.16 -6.30
N VAL A 238 3.23 -12.60 -5.16
CA VAL A 238 3.96 -11.71 -4.22
C VAL A 238 5.26 -11.21 -4.84
N LYS A 239 6.06 -12.09 -5.45
CA LYS A 239 7.28 -11.72 -6.17
C LYS A 239 6.97 -10.74 -7.32
N GLY A 240 5.89 -11.00 -8.05
CA GLY A 240 5.42 -10.13 -9.13
C GLY A 240 5.07 -8.73 -8.65
N ALA A 241 4.34 -8.62 -7.53
CA ALA A 241 4.02 -7.33 -6.93
C ALA A 241 5.30 -6.56 -6.56
N ALA A 242 6.26 -7.20 -5.88
CA ALA A 242 7.54 -6.58 -5.51
C ALA A 242 8.31 -6.06 -6.73
N VAL A 243 8.47 -6.91 -7.77
CA VAL A 243 9.21 -6.55 -8.99
C VAL A 243 8.54 -5.40 -9.75
N LEU A 244 7.21 -5.42 -9.87
CA LEU A 244 6.48 -4.37 -10.58
C LEU A 244 6.53 -3.02 -9.84
N TYR A 245 6.46 -3.02 -8.51
CA TYR A 245 6.59 -1.80 -7.72
C TYR A 245 8.01 -1.25 -7.74
N ARG A 246 9.03 -2.09 -7.50
CA ARG A 246 10.44 -1.68 -7.60
C ARG A 246 10.76 -1.05 -8.97
N ALA A 247 10.16 -1.54 -10.05
CA ALA A 247 10.36 -1.00 -11.39
C ALA A 247 9.88 0.45 -11.56
N ILE A 248 8.98 0.94 -10.69
CA ILE A 248 8.53 2.34 -10.69
C ILE A 248 9.71 3.27 -10.39
N LEU A 249 10.60 2.93 -9.44
CA LEU A 249 11.79 3.72 -9.13
C LEU A 249 12.66 3.94 -10.39
N ASN A 250 12.85 2.88 -11.17
CA ASN A 250 13.60 2.97 -12.43
C ASN A 250 12.86 3.81 -13.49
N LYS A 251 11.52 3.83 -13.47
CA LYS A 251 10.75 4.72 -14.38
C LYS A 251 10.95 6.18 -14.00
N ILE A 252 10.95 6.51 -12.72
CA ILE A 252 11.19 7.87 -12.24
C ILE A 252 12.60 8.33 -12.66
N ARG A 253 13.63 7.50 -12.43
CA ARG A 253 15.02 7.78 -12.85
C ARG A 253 15.10 8.03 -14.37
N LYS A 254 14.48 7.17 -15.19
CA LYS A 254 14.45 7.30 -16.65
C LYS A 254 13.70 8.54 -17.14
N ASN A 255 12.74 9.02 -16.35
CA ASN A 255 11.99 10.25 -16.60
C ASN A 255 12.67 11.49 -16.01
N GLY A 256 13.98 11.44 -15.73
CA GLY A 256 14.76 12.54 -15.19
C GLY A 256 14.32 12.93 -13.77
N TYR A 257 13.90 11.97 -12.96
CA TYR A 257 13.40 12.15 -11.58
C TYR A 257 12.14 13.02 -11.46
N ASN A 258 11.41 13.23 -12.56
CA ASN A 258 10.22 14.07 -12.52
C ASN A 258 9.05 13.34 -11.85
N SER A 259 8.83 13.65 -10.56
CA SER A 259 7.69 13.22 -9.74
C SER A 259 6.70 14.35 -9.44
N PHE A 260 6.86 15.52 -10.07
CA PHE A 260 6.00 16.69 -9.89
C PHE A 260 4.95 16.86 -10.99
N GLY A 261 5.15 16.20 -12.12
CA GLY A 261 4.28 16.30 -13.29
C GLY A 261 3.38 15.07 -13.48
N ALA A 262 3.42 14.48 -14.67
CA ALA A 262 2.64 13.27 -14.96
C ALA A 262 3.14 12.07 -14.12
N ARG A 263 2.19 11.31 -13.59
CA ARG A 263 2.47 10.14 -12.75
C ARG A 263 3.31 9.10 -13.48
N ASN A 264 4.40 8.67 -12.85
CA ASN A 264 5.26 7.62 -13.36
C ASN A 264 4.61 6.23 -13.18
N TYR A 265 4.53 5.45 -14.24
CA TYR A 265 3.97 4.10 -14.20
C TYR A 265 4.71 3.13 -15.12
N VAL A 266 4.65 1.85 -14.79
CA VAL A 266 5.15 0.76 -15.62
C VAL A 266 4.06 0.39 -16.63
N THR A 267 4.37 0.42 -17.94
CA THR A 267 3.39 0.15 -19.01
C THR A 267 2.93 -1.31 -19.00
N LYS A 268 1.85 -1.62 -19.74
CA LYS A 268 1.34 -3.01 -19.83
C LYS A 268 2.40 -3.96 -20.42
N GLU A 269 3.13 -3.50 -21.43
CA GLU A 269 4.19 -4.25 -22.11
C GLU A 269 5.40 -4.47 -21.20
N GLU A 270 5.78 -3.46 -20.42
CA GLU A 270 6.84 -3.57 -19.42
C GLU A 270 6.47 -4.53 -18.30
N LYS A 271 5.22 -4.45 -17.78
CA LYS A 271 4.70 -5.39 -16.79
C LYS A 271 4.75 -6.83 -17.29
N ALA A 272 4.33 -7.07 -18.53
CA ALA A 272 4.37 -8.41 -19.13
C ALA A 272 5.80 -8.94 -19.23
N ARG A 273 6.76 -8.11 -19.67
CA ARG A 273 8.18 -8.49 -19.73
C ARG A 273 8.76 -8.81 -18.37
N LEU A 274 8.50 -7.96 -17.37
CA LEU A 274 9.00 -8.17 -16.00
C LEU A 274 8.43 -9.44 -15.37
N LEU A 275 7.14 -9.71 -15.55
CA LEU A 275 6.51 -10.92 -15.03
C LEU A 275 6.98 -12.21 -15.74
N ALA A 276 7.42 -12.12 -17.00
CA ALA A 276 7.97 -13.27 -17.71
C ALA A 276 9.36 -13.72 -17.20
N THR A 277 10.02 -12.91 -16.36
CA THR A 277 11.33 -13.21 -15.76
C THR A 277 11.23 -13.78 -14.33
N ILE A 278 10.03 -13.99 -13.81
CA ILE A 278 9.75 -14.44 -12.44
C ILE A 278 9.40 -15.92 -12.42
#